data_324603400a3fe7864d5cc117bd3fba9d
#
_entry.id   324603400a3fe7864d5cc117bd3fba9d
#
_cell.length_a   1.000
_cell.length_b   1.000
_cell.length_c   1.000
_cell.angle_alpha   90.00
_cell.angle_beta   90.00
_cell.angle_gamma   90.00
#
_symmetry.space_group_name_H-M   'P 1'
#
loop_
_entity.id
_entity.type
_entity.pdbx_description
1 polymer ?
#
loop_
_entity_poly.entity_id
_entity_poly.type
_entity_poly.pdbx_seq_one_letter_code
_entity_poly.pdbx_strand_id
1 'polypeptide(L)'
;MPSKQNTLLFRDLRMDGAADDKSRTVAISFSSESPVKRFDWYKGVEYDEILGHDAGNVDLTRLQELGVALFNHDRDKVIGAIIDPELDTNEHRCKAKIRFDTDEFAETIYQKVKAGTLRGISVGYTIDNMEIVADGKKSADGRFEGPCRIARLWTPLEASIVSVPADMNVGVGRSYGQDIDAEELQSFREYQKMHKQQEQQEHQKQLAELENLGRELEILEMEC
;
A
#
# COMPACT_ATOMS: atom_id res chain seq x y z
N MET A 1 -0.61 1.58 24.43
CA MET A 1 -0.36 2.09 23.06
C MET A 1 -0.73 0.96 22.12
N PRO A 2 -1.65 1.12 21.15
CA PRO A 2 -1.94 0.07 20.19
C PRO A 2 -0.70 -0.13 19.33
N SER A 3 -0.29 -1.38 19.14
CA SER A 3 0.79 -1.76 18.25
C SER A 3 0.43 -1.34 16.83
N LYS A 4 1.29 -0.52 16.18
CA LYS A 4 1.17 -0.25 14.76
C LYS A 4 1.29 -1.59 14.03
N GLN A 5 0.19 -2.14 13.54
CA GLN A 5 0.22 -3.22 12.57
C GLN A 5 0.69 -2.60 11.26
N ASN A 6 1.98 -2.76 10.94
CA ASN A 6 2.51 -2.41 9.63
C ASN A 6 1.88 -3.37 8.60
N THR A 7 0.83 -2.93 7.94
CA THR A 7 0.21 -3.67 6.84
C THR A 7 1.16 -3.64 5.65
N LEU A 8 1.54 -4.81 5.14
CA LEU A 8 2.32 -4.94 3.91
C LEU A 8 1.44 -4.57 2.72
N LEU A 9 1.90 -3.62 1.91
CA LEU A 9 1.21 -3.12 0.72
C LEU A 9 2.05 -3.42 -0.52
N PHE A 10 1.40 -3.47 -1.70
CA PHE A 10 2.05 -3.76 -2.97
C PHE A 10 1.65 -2.73 -4.03
N ARG A 11 2.60 -2.41 -4.92
CA ARG A 11 2.41 -1.49 -6.05
C ARG A 11 3.24 -1.97 -7.23
N ASP A 12 2.67 -1.92 -8.43
CA ASP A 12 3.25 -2.47 -9.65
C ASP A 12 3.68 -1.39 -10.64
N LEU A 13 4.74 -1.68 -11.40
CA LEU A 13 5.29 -0.86 -12.47
C LEU A 13 5.82 -1.71 -13.62
N ARG A 14 6.30 -1.06 -14.70
CA ARG A 14 6.99 -1.73 -15.81
C ARG A 14 8.50 -1.59 -15.69
N MET A 15 9.23 -2.58 -16.20
CA MET A 15 10.67 -2.50 -16.36
C MET A 15 11.03 -1.54 -17.50
N ASP A 16 11.99 -0.66 -17.26
CA ASP A 16 12.42 0.38 -18.21
C ASP A 16 13.74 0.03 -18.93
N GLY A 17 14.42 -1.08 -18.57
CA GLY A 17 15.76 -1.39 -19.03
C GLY A 17 15.90 -2.71 -19.79
N ALA A 18 16.89 -2.74 -20.71
CA ALA A 18 17.38 -3.97 -21.30
C ALA A 18 18.27 -4.74 -20.31
N ALA A 19 18.25 -6.09 -20.39
CA ALA A 19 19.14 -6.92 -19.57
C ALA A 19 20.60 -6.78 -20.01
N ASP A 20 21.51 -6.62 -19.05
CA ASP A 20 22.94 -6.75 -19.27
C ASP A 20 23.40 -8.19 -18.99
N ASP A 21 23.77 -8.90 -20.03
CA ASP A 21 24.15 -10.31 -19.94
C ASP A 21 25.46 -10.54 -19.18
N LYS A 22 26.37 -9.58 -19.14
CA LYS A 22 27.66 -9.75 -18.46
C LYS A 22 27.51 -9.70 -16.95
N SER A 23 26.70 -8.79 -16.47
CA SER A 23 26.43 -8.60 -15.04
C SER A 23 25.16 -9.32 -14.58
N ARG A 24 24.38 -9.88 -15.49
CA ARG A 24 23.05 -10.46 -15.24
C ARG A 24 22.13 -9.48 -14.52
N THR A 25 22.20 -8.21 -14.90
CA THR A 25 21.42 -7.14 -14.26
C THR A 25 20.36 -6.58 -15.18
N VAL A 26 19.26 -6.15 -14.57
CA VAL A 26 18.17 -5.43 -15.24
C VAL A 26 17.86 -4.18 -14.44
N ALA A 27 17.89 -3.02 -15.08
CA ALA A 27 17.45 -1.77 -14.46
C ALA A 27 15.92 -1.77 -14.30
N ILE A 28 15.45 -1.32 -13.14
CA ILE A 28 14.04 -1.25 -12.82
C ILE A 28 13.69 0.12 -12.21
N SER A 29 12.46 0.57 -12.47
CA SER A 29 11.77 1.57 -11.66
C SER A 29 10.72 0.81 -10.84
N PHE A 30 10.81 0.86 -9.51
CA PHE A 30 9.95 0.04 -8.65
C PHE A 30 8.88 0.84 -7.90
N SER A 31 8.89 2.17 -8.03
CA SER A 31 7.81 3.03 -7.51
C SER A 31 7.72 4.37 -8.25
N SER A 32 6.55 5.00 -8.22
CA SER A 32 6.27 6.33 -8.76
C SER A 32 5.17 7.02 -7.96
N GLU A 33 4.92 8.31 -8.20
CA GLU A 33 3.82 9.07 -7.58
C GLU A 33 2.45 8.86 -8.27
N SER A 34 2.34 7.97 -9.25
CA SER A 34 1.05 7.69 -9.90
C SER A 34 0.03 7.20 -8.86
N PRO A 35 -1.18 7.79 -8.80
CA PRO A 35 -2.21 7.35 -7.86
C PRO A 35 -2.63 5.91 -8.13
N VAL A 36 -2.84 5.13 -7.07
CA VAL A 36 -3.38 3.76 -7.15
C VAL A 36 -4.67 3.70 -6.36
N LYS A 37 -5.74 3.23 -7.00
CA LYS A 37 -7.03 3.02 -6.35
C LYS A 37 -6.92 1.98 -5.24
N ARG A 38 -7.37 2.36 -4.03
CA ARG A 38 -7.47 1.49 -2.87
C ARG A 38 -8.88 1.56 -2.30
N PHE A 39 -9.26 0.55 -1.56
CA PHE A 39 -10.54 0.51 -0.88
C PHE A 39 -10.32 0.45 0.64
N ASP A 40 -10.93 1.40 1.35
CA ASP A 40 -10.94 1.40 2.82
C ASP A 40 -12.14 0.56 3.29
N TRP A 41 -11.86 -0.68 3.69
CA TRP A 41 -12.88 -1.65 4.12
C TRP A 41 -13.64 -1.21 5.37
N TYR A 42 -12.99 -0.43 6.27
CA TYR A 42 -13.63 0.08 7.49
C TYR A 42 -14.61 1.23 7.20
N LYS A 43 -14.29 2.05 6.20
CA LYS A 43 -15.12 3.20 5.83
C LYS A 43 -16.02 2.92 4.63
N GLY A 44 -15.78 1.83 3.91
CA GLY A 44 -16.52 1.48 2.70
C GLY A 44 -16.32 2.47 1.55
N VAL A 45 -15.14 3.10 1.44
CA VAL A 45 -14.86 4.15 0.45
C VAL A 45 -13.59 3.85 -0.34
N GLU A 46 -13.62 4.18 -1.63
CA GLU A 46 -12.42 4.20 -2.45
C GLU A 46 -11.62 5.48 -2.20
N TYR A 47 -10.31 5.39 -2.32
CA TYR A 47 -9.40 6.51 -2.28
C TYR A 47 -8.19 6.28 -3.18
N ASP A 48 -7.54 7.35 -3.60
CA ASP A 48 -6.27 7.28 -4.29
C ASP A 48 -5.12 7.23 -3.28
N GLU A 49 -4.29 6.19 -3.38
CA GLU A 49 -3.04 6.11 -2.62
C GLU A 49 -1.88 6.60 -3.49
N ILE A 50 -1.09 7.51 -2.93
CA ILE A 50 0.08 8.09 -3.60
C ILE A 50 1.30 7.83 -2.72
N LEU A 51 2.35 7.26 -3.28
CA LEU A 51 3.65 7.20 -2.63
C LEU A 51 4.43 8.49 -2.89
N GLY A 52 4.78 9.24 -1.87
CA GLY A 52 5.60 10.44 -2.00
C GLY A 52 7.05 10.11 -2.34
N HIS A 53 7.68 10.93 -3.18
CA HIS A 53 9.06 10.75 -3.64
C HIS A 53 9.91 12.03 -3.48
N ASP A 54 9.51 12.92 -2.57
CA ASP A 54 10.37 14.02 -2.16
C ASP A 54 11.48 13.52 -1.23
N ALA A 55 12.50 14.34 -1.02
CA ALA A 55 13.58 14.03 -0.09
C ALA A 55 13.01 13.73 1.31
N GLY A 56 13.34 12.55 1.85
CA GLY A 56 12.86 12.09 3.15
C GLY A 56 11.51 11.35 3.14
N ASN A 57 10.88 11.17 1.97
CA ASN A 57 9.65 10.38 1.90
C ASN A 57 9.91 8.87 1.83
N VAL A 58 11.11 8.44 1.45
CA VAL A 58 11.45 7.03 1.25
C VAL A 58 12.62 6.64 2.14
N ASP A 59 12.44 5.60 2.96
CA ASP A 59 13.53 4.98 3.68
C ASP A 59 14.05 3.75 2.91
N LEU A 60 15.16 3.93 2.20
CA LEU A 60 15.80 2.88 1.40
C LEU A 60 16.77 2.00 2.21
N THR A 61 17.03 2.29 3.48
CA THR A 61 18.05 1.61 4.31
C THR A 61 17.89 0.09 4.25
N ARG A 62 16.68 -0.41 4.46
CA ARG A 62 16.42 -1.84 4.43
C ARG A 62 16.72 -2.47 3.07
N LEU A 63 16.32 -1.80 1.98
CA LEU A 63 16.52 -2.33 0.63
C LEU A 63 17.99 -2.30 0.23
N GLN A 64 18.75 -1.32 0.73
CA GLN A 64 20.20 -1.23 0.53
C GLN A 64 20.97 -2.34 1.25
N GLU A 65 20.53 -2.70 2.46
CA GLU A 65 21.22 -3.71 3.28
C GLU A 65 20.78 -5.16 2.96
N LEU A 66 19.49 -5.37 2.73
CA LEU A 66 18.85 -6.69 2.65
C LEU A 66 17.94 -6.85 1.42
N GLY A 67 18.18 -6.05 0.37
CA GLY A 67 17.31 -6.04 -0.79
C GLY A 67 17.29 -7.35 -1.56
N VAL A 68 16.14 -8.03 -1.57
CA VAL A 68 15.90 -9.24 -2.35
C VAL A 68 14.92 -9.00 -3.48
N ALA A 69 15.17 -9.63 -4.62
CA ALA A 69 14.23 -9.71 -5.73
C ALA A 69 13.47 -11.03 -5.67
N LEU A 70 12.13 -10.93 -5.70
CA LEU A 70 11.25 -12.09 -5.64
C LEU A 70 10.49 -12.28 -6.96
N PHE A 71 9.79 -13.40 -7.07
CA PHE A 71 8.80 -13.64 -8.11
C PHE A 71 7.41 -13.72 -7.50
N ASN A 72 6.48 -12.84 -7.98
CA ASN A 72 5.10 -12.77 -7.52
C ASN A 72 4.94 -12.60 -5.98
N HIS A 73 5.84 -11.85 -5.33
CA HIS A 73 5.84 -11.63 -3.87
C HIS A 73 5.98 -12.92 -3.03
N ASP A 74 6.36 -14.01 -3.66
CA ASP A 74 6.57 -15.30 -3.00
C ASP A 74 7.95 -15.33 -2.36
N ARG A 75 7.99 -15.36 -1.02
CA ARG A 75 9.24 -15.31 -0.24
C ARG A 75 10.12 -16.55 -0.42
N ASP A 76 9.53 -17.64 -0.90
CA ASP A 76 10.25 -18.87 -1.21
C ASP A 76 10.81 -18.87 -2.64
N LYS A 77 10.46 -17.86 -3.45
CA LYS A 77 10.91 -17.71 -4.85
C LYS A 77 11.80 -16.48 -5.01
N VAL A 78 12.95 -16.53 -4.35
CA VAL A 78 14.02 -15.56 -4.55
C VAL A 78 14.63 -15.75 -5.93
N ILE A 79 14.79 -14.66 -6.69
CA ILE A 79 15.37 -14.67 -8.04
C ILE A 79 16.67 -13.88 -8.13
N GLY A 80 17.07 -13.19 -7.04
CA GLY A 80 18.30 -12.43 -6.99
C GLY A 80 18.29 -11.32 -5.96
N ALA A 81 19.23 -10.40 -6.08
CA ALA A 81 19.40 -9.26 -5.19
C ALA A 81 18.99 -7.94 -5.85
N ILE A 82 18.44 -7.04 -5.05
CA ILE A 82 18.27 -5.62 -5.41
C ILE A 82 19.60 -4.91 -5.12
N ILE A 83 20.13 -4.22 -6.11
CA ILE A 83 21.36 -3.44 -5.99
C ILE A 83 21.15 -2.00 -6.47
N ASP A 84 21.94 -1.09 -5.92
CA ASP A 84 21.93 0.34 -6.23
C ASP A 84 20.51 0.99 -6.11
N PRO A 85 19.73 0.75 -5.02
CA PRO A 85 18.45 1.42 -4.88
C PRO A 85 18.66 2.91 -4.61
N GLU A 86 17.96 3.76 -5.37
CA GLU A 86 18.05 5.21 -5.29
C GLU A 86 16.68 5.88 -5.43
N LEU A 87 16.54 7.04 -4.80
CA LEU A 87 15.41 7.94 -4.96
C LEU A 87 15.76 9.05 -5.95
N ASP A 88 15.08 9.09 -7.08
CA ASP A 88 15.14 10.20 -8.03
C ASP A 88 14.01 11.18 -7.74
N THR A 89 14.34 12.27 -7.04
CA THR A 89 13.37 13.31 -6.66
C THR A 89 12.93 14.17 -7.84
N ASN A 90 13.67 14.20 -8.95
CA ASN A 90 13.30 14.96 -10.15
C ASN A 90 12.26 14.21 -10.98
N GLU A 91 12.41 12.89 -11.10
CA GLU A 91 11.44 12.03 -11.78
C GLU A 91 10.33 11.51 -10.88
N HIS A 92 10.42 11.78 -9.57
CA HIS A 92 9.51 11.27 -8.55
C HIS A 92 9.35 9.74 -8.62
N ARG A 93 10.50 9.03 -8.61
CA ARG A 93 10.58 7.57 -8.76
C ARG A 93 11.68 6.99 -7.88
N CYS A 94 11.49 5.73 -7.47
CA CYS A 94 12.60 4.92 -7.00
C CYS A 94 13.09 3.99 -8.09
N LYS A 95 14.40 3.92 -8.24
CA LYS A 95 15.11 3.11 -9.23
C LYS A 95 16.05 2.13 -8.54
N ALA A 96 16.34 1.02 -9.19
CA ALA A 96 17.32 0.02 -8.74
C ALA A 96 17.76 -0.86 -9.91
N LYS A 97 18.60 -1.86 -9.61
CA LYS A 97 18.86 -2.97 -10.51
C LYS A 97 18.54 -4.29 -9.81
N ILE A 98 17.99 -5.24 -10.54
CA ILE A 98 17.92 -6.63 -10.11
C ILE A 98 19.15 -7.35 -10.69
N ARG A 99 19.97 -7.94 -9.81
CA ARG A 99 21.02 -8.89 -10.20
C ARG A 99 20.50 -10.30 -9.98
N PHE A 100 20.29 -11.02 -11.08
CA PHE A 100 19.73 -12.36 -11.06
C PHE A 100 20.72 -13.41 -10.57
N ASP A 101 20.25 -14.33 -9.75
CA ASP A 101 20.97 -15.53 -9.35
C ASP A 101 21.11 -16.53 -10.51
N THR A 102 21.94 -17.56 -10.34
CA THR A 102 22.29 -18.52 -11.39
C THR A 102 21.61 -19.87 -11.25
N ASP A 103 20.75 -20.04 -10.26
CA ASP A 103 19.95 -21.25 -10.10
C ASP A 103 18.91 -21.39 -11.23
N GLU A 104 18.38 -22.59 -11.43
CA GLU A 104 17.49 -22.93 -12.54
C GLU A 104 16.21 -22.07 -12.56
N PHE A 105 15.66 -21.77 -11.38
CA PHE A 105 14.45 -20.98 -11.30
C PHE A 105 14.72 -19.51 -11.68
N ALA A 106 15.74 -18.90 -11.08
CA ALA A 106 16.15 -17.53 -11.39
C ALA A 106 16.55 -17.38 -12.85
N GLU A 107 17.26 -18.36 -13.42
CA GLU A 107 17.61 -18.39 -14.86
C GLU A 107 16.35 -18.40 -15.75
N THR A 108 15.36 -19.22 -15.41
CA THR A 108 14.09 -19.27 -16.15
C THR A 108 13.39 -17.90 -16.17
N ILE A 109 13.35 -17.21 -15.03
CA ILE A 109 12.75 -15.88 -14.93
C ILE A 109 13.57 -14.85 -15.71
N TYR A 110 14.90 -14.88 -15.57
CA TYR A 110 15.81 -14.00 -16.30
C TYR A 110 15.63 -14.08 -17.82
N GLN A 111 15.56 -15.30 -18.38
CA GLN A 111 15.32 -15.49 -19.81
C GLN A 111 13.97 -14.94 -20.27
N LYS A 112 12.92 -15.06 -19.47
CA LYS A 112 11.60 -14.47 -19.76
C LYS A 112 11.61 -12.94 -19.70
N VAL A 113 12.40 -12.37 -18.81
CA VAL A 113 12.64 -10.92 -18.75
C VAL A 113 13.40 -10.46 -20.00
N LYS A 114 14.48 -11.12 -20.38
CA LYS A 114 15.23 -10.83 -21.62
C LYS A 114 14.36 -10.92 -22.87
N ALA A 115 13.53 -11.93 -22.96
CA ALA A 115 12.57 -12.11 -24.05
C ALA A 115 11.45 -11.07 -24.06
N GLY A 116 11.34 -10.23 -22.98
CA GLY A 116 10.26 -9.27 -22.83
C GLY A 116 8.90 -9.89 -22.54
N THR A 117 8.84 -11.16 -22.14
CA THR A 117 7.60 -11.83 -21.73
C THR A 117 7.17 -11.34 -20.35
N LEU A 118 8.12 -11.22 -19.40
CA LEU A 118 7.90 -10.65 -18.08
C LEU A 118 8.42 -9.21 -18.05
N ARG A 119 7.54 -8.27 -17.75
CA ARG A 119 7.84 -6.82 -17.73
C ARG A 119 7.28 -6.12 -16.50
N GLY A 120 6.48 -6.80 -15.69
CA GLY A 120 5.86 -6.24 -14.50
C GLY A 120 6.84 -6.21 -13.34
N ILE A 121 6.94 -5.08 -12.66
CA ILE A 121 7.63 -4.92 -11.38
C ILE A 121 6.59 -4.52 -10.35
N SER A 122 6.66 -5.12 -9.18
CA SER A 122 5.85 -4.75 -8.03
C SER A 122 6.74 -4.56 -6.81
N VAL A 123 6.41 -3.60 -5.96
CA VAL A 123 7.13 -3.35 -4.70
C VAL A 123 6.24 -3.67 -3.51
N GLY A 124 6.79 -4.43 -2.57
CA GLY A 124 6.21 -4.61 -1.25
C GLY A 124 6.75 -3.55 -0.30
N TYR A 125 5.88 -2.85 0.42
CA TYR A 125 6.24 -1.72 1.27
C TYR A 125 5.36 -1.59 2.51
N THR A 126 5.83 -0.77 3.46
CA THR A 126 5.05 -0.30 4.61
C THR A 126 5.01 1.22 4.62
N ILE A 127 3.97 1.79 5.23
CA ILE A 127 3.80 3.25 5.36
C ILE A 127 3.93 3.62 6.84
N ASP A 128 4.87 4.52 7.13
CA ASP A 128 5.14 5.01 8.48
C ASP A 128 4.45 6.34 8.76
N ASN A 129 4.28 7.19 7.73
CA ASN A 129 3.57 8.46 7.83
C ASN A 129 2.69 8.69 6.61
N MET A 130 1.44 9.09 6.84
CA MET A 130 0.44 9.28 5.81
C MET A 130 -0.29 10.60 5.99
N GLU A 131 -0.33 11.41 4.94
CA GLU A 131 -1.18 12.59 4.82
C GLU A 131 -2.53 12.20 4.21
N ILE A 132 -3.62 12.59 4.86
CA ILE A 132 -4.99 12.36 4.35
C ILE A 132 -5.50 13.69 3.81
N VAL A 133 -5.80 13.72 2.52
CA VAL A 133 -6.37 14.88 1.82
C VAL A 133 -7.86 14.62 1.60
N ALA A 134 -8.71 15.44 2.25
CA ALA A 134 -10.16 15.32 2.11
C ALA A 134 -10.62 15.80 0.73
N ASP A 135 -11.82 15.39 0.34
CA ASP A 135 -12.46 15.81 -0.90
C ASP A 135 -12.50 17.35 -1.04
N GLY A 136 -12.16 17.85 -2.22
CA GLY A 136 -12.06 19.28 -2.53
C GLY A 136 -10.97 20.04 -1.78
N LYS A 137 -10.03 19.35 -1.13
CA LYS A 137 -8.85 19.93 -0.47
C LYS A 137 -7.59 19.59 -1.26
N LYS A 138 -6.54 20.37 -1.03
CA LYS A 138 -5.20 20.11 -1.58
C LYS A 138 -4.27 19.59 -0.50
N SER A 139 -3.28 18.81 -0.94
CA SER A 139 -2.16 18.39 -0.09
C SER A 139 -1.36 19.57 0.44
N ALA A 140 -0.57 19.35 1.49
CA ALA A 140 0.24 20.40 2.14
C ALA A 140 1.22 21.08 1.16
N ASP A 141 1.73 20.34 0.17
CA ASP A 141 2.58 20.86 -0.91
C ASP A 141 1.79 21.41 -2.11
N GLY A 142 0.46 21.33 -2.10
CA GLY A 142 -0.43 21.81 -3.15
C GLY A 142 -0.49 20.98 -4.43
N ARG A 143 0.27 19.87 -4.51
CA ARG A 143 0.41 19.05 -5.74
C ARG A 143 -0.76 18.13 -6.02
N PHE A 144 -1.42 17.62 -4.96
CA PHE A 144 -2.48 16.62 -5.07
C PHE A 144 -3.80 17.18 -4.55
N GLU A 145 -4.89 16.81 -5.21
CA GLU A 145 -6.25 17.17 -4.82
C GLU A 145 -6.97 15.91 -4.32
N GLY A 146 -7.70 16.04 -3.20
CA GLY A 146 -8.40 14.94 -2.58
C GLY A 146 -9.70 14.53 -3.30
N PRO A 147 -10.24 13.35 -2.99
CA PRO A 147 -9.86 12.53 -1.83
C PRO A 147 -8.67 11.60 -2.12
N CYS A 148 -7.57 11.77 -1.42
CA CYS A 148 -6.39 10.91 -1.56
C CYS A 148 -5.64 10.72 -0.24
N ARG A 149 -4.77 9.71 -0.19
CA ARG A 149 -3.85 9.45 0.91
C ARG A 149 -2.44 9.41 0.37
N ILE A 150 -1.55 10.23 0.91
CA ILE A 150 -0.18 10.38 0.43
C ILE A 150 0.76 9.81 1.50
N ALA A 151 1.52 8.79 1.15
CA ALA A 151 2.59 8.26 1.99
C ALA A 151 3.74 9.26 2.03
N ARG A 152 3.89 9.97 3.13
CA ARG A 152 4.96 10.98 3.36
C ARG A 152 6.22 10.38 3.98
N LEU A 153 6.13 9.15 4.47
CA LEU A 153 7.27 8.30 4.80
C LEU A 153 6.85 6.85 4.60
N TRP A 154 7.60 6.13 3.77
CA TRP A 154 7.35 4.72 3.49
C TRP A 154 8.67 3.97 3.27
N THR A 155 8.64 2.66 3.52
CA THR A 155 9.81 1.79 3.46
C THR A 155 9.58 0.65 2.48
N PRO A 156 10.29 0.55 1.35
CA PRO A 156 10.25 -0.63 0.49
C PRO A 156 10.92 -1.83 1.18
N LEU A 157 10.30 -2.98 1.11
CA LEU A 157 10.76 -4.22 1.76
C LEU A 157 11.40 -5.19 0.77
N GLU A 158 10.88 -5.25 -0.46
CA GLU A 158 11.35 -6.10 -1.55
C GLU A 158 10.83 -5.53 -2.88
N ALA A 159 11.40 -5.99 -3.99
CA ALA A 159 10.83 -5.79 -5.31
C ALA A 159 10.68 -7.14 -6.01
N SER A 160 9.54 -7.32 -6.68
CA SER A 160 9.19 -8.58 -7.35
C SER A 160 9.02 -8.38 -8.84
N ILE A 161 9.48 -9.36 -9.62
CA ILE A 161 8.98 -9.56 -10.97
C ILE A 161 7.62 -10.23 -10.86
N VAL A 162 6.59 -9.63 -11.45
CA VAL A 162 5.23 -10.15 -11.41
C VAL A 162 4.74 -10.56 -12.81
N SER A 163 4.05 -11.70 -12.88
CA SER A 163 3.50 -12.19 -14.13
C SER A 163 2.32 -11.36 -14.62
N VAL A 164 1.51 -10.85 -13.67
CA VAL A 164 0.36 -9.98 -13.94
C VAL A 164 0.45 -8.79 -12.97
N PRO A 165 0.95 -7.63 -13.44
CA PRO A 165 0.96 -6.42 -12.61
C PRO A 165 -0.49 -5.99 -12.29
N ALA A 166 -0.74 -5.55 -11.05
CA ALA A 166 -2.05 -5.06 -10.62
C ALA A 166 -2.40 -3.70 -11.23
N ASP A 167 -1.39 -2.94 -11.68
CA ASP A 167 -1.57 -1.67 -12.35
C ASP A 167 -1.17 -1.79 -13.83
N MET A 168 -2.17 -1.97 -14.66
CA MET A 168 -2.13 -1.56 -16.05
C MET A 168 -3.15 -0.42 -16.15
N ASN A 169 -2.81 0.70 -16.74
CA ASN A 169 -3.71 1.82 -17.08
C ASN A 169 -4.94 1.41 -17.93
N VAL A 170 -5.41 0.19 -17.79
CA VAL A 170 -6.64 -0.34 -18.39
C VAL A 170 -7.16 -1.47 -17.53
N GLY A 171 -8.28 -1.27 -16.85
CA GLY A 171 -9.03 -2.39 -16.26
C GLY A 171 -9.58 -2.06 -14.89
N VAL A 172 -10.85 -1.78 -14.90
CA VAL A 172 -11.75 -1.71 -13.75
C VAL A 172 -11.48 -2.87 -12.78
N GLY A 173 -11.10 -2.54 -11.53
CA GLY A 173 -11.40 -3.32 -10.34
C GLY A 173 -10.80 -4.72 -10.23
N ARG A 174 -9.45 -4.84 -10.14
CA ARG A 174 -8.87 -6.06 -9.55
C ARG A 174 -7.72 -5.67 -8.62
N SER A 175 -8.04 -5.48 -7.35
CA SER A 175 -7.08 -5.69 -6.28
C SER A 175 -6.80 -7.20 -6.22
N TYR A 176 -5.54 -7.61 -6.39
CA TYR A 176 -5.12 -8.97 -6.07
C TYR A 176 -5.07 -9.10 -4.54
N GLY A 177 -6.16 -9.52 -4.00
CA GLY A 177 -6.41 -9.92 -2.65
C GLY A 177 -7.81 -10.50 -2.63
N GLN A 178 -7.93 -11.80 -2.89
CA GLN A 178 -9.16 -12.59 -2.90
C GLN A 178 -10.30 -11.99 -3.74
N ASP A 179 -10.73 -12.70 -4.75
CA ASP A 179 -12.05 -12.52 -5.35
C ASP A 179 -13.09 -12.72 -4.21
N ILE A 180 -13.39 -11.65 -3.51
CA ILE A 180 -14.53 -11.61 -2.61
C ILE A 180 -15.73 -11.57 -3.56
N ASP A 181 -16.49 -12.65 -3.60
CA ASP A 181 -17.67 -12.68 -4.42
C ASP A 181 -18.69 -11.62 -3.97
N ALA A 182 -19.65 -11.32 -4.84
CA ALA A 182 -20.63 -10.27 -4.55
C ALA A 182 -21.47 -10.57 -3.28
N GLU A 183 -21.65 -11.84 -2.91
CA GLU A 183 -22.37 -12.27 -1.71
C GLU A 183 -21.53 -12.01 -0.45
N GLU A 184 -20.22 -12.30 -0.50
CA GLU A 184 -19.30 -12.03 0.61
C GLU A 184 -19.16 -10.53 0.85
N LEU A 185 -19.08 -9.72 -0.20
CA LEU A 185 -19.09 -8.26 -0.12
C LEU A 185 -20.42 -7.72 0.47
N GLN A 186 -21.54 -8.32 0.12
CA GLN A 186 -22.85 -7.93 0.64
C GLN A 186 -22.98 -8.30 2.12
N SER A 187 -22.59 -9.51 2.51
CA SER A 187 -22.60 -9.96 3.91
C SER A 187 -21.70 -9.09 4.80
N PHE A 188 -20.54 -8.67 4.28
CA PHE A 188 -19.66 -7.76 4.98
C PHE A 188 -20.26 -6.34 5.16
N ARG A 189 -20.93 -5.81 4.13
CA ARG A 189 -21.67 -4.53 4.24
C ARG A 189 -22.81 -4.58 5.24
N GLU A 190 -23.51 -5.69 5.32
CA GLU A 190 -24.57 -5.93 6.30
C GLU A 190 -23.99 -6.03 7.73
N TYR A 191 -22.89 -6.74 7.89
CA TYR A 191 -22.16 -6.82 9.16
C TYR A 191 -21.71 -5.43 9.64
N GLN A 192 -21.15 -4.60 8.74
CA GLN A 192 -20.76 -3.23 9.09
C GLN A 192 -21.94 -2.35 9.50
N LYS A 193 -23.09 -2.47 8.80
CA LYS A 193 -24.30 -1.74 9.17
C LYS A 193 -24.80 -2.13 10.55
N MET A 194 -24.79 -3.42 10.87
CA MET A 194 -25.20 -3.91 12.19
C MET A 194 -24.28 -3.41 13.30
N HIS A 195 -22.95 -3.48 13.10
CA HIS A 195 -21.98 -3.00 14.07
C HIS A 195 -22.12 -1.50 14.34
N LYS A 196 -22.27 -0.71 13.28
CA LYS A 196 -22.48 0.74 13.41
C LYS A 196 -23.79 1.09 14.13
N GLN A 197 -24.83 0.30 13.92
CA GLN A 197 -26.09 0.46 14.65
C GLN A 197 -25.95 0.06 16.12
N GLN A 198 -25.20 -1.00 16.42
CA GLN A 198 -24.92 -1.40 17.81
C GLN A 198 -24.10 -0.36 18.56
N GLU A 199 -23.05 0.18 17.96
CA GLU A 199 -22.24 1.26 18.56
C GLU A 199 -23.08 2.52 18.81
N GLN A 200 -23.97 2.88 17.89
CA GLN A 200 -24.88 4.01 18.08
C GLN A 200 -25.88 3.76 19.20
N GLN A 201 -26.41 2.54 19.33
CA GLN A 201 -27.32 2.17 20.40
C GLN A 201 -26.63 2.14 21.77
N GLU A 202 -25.41 1.62 21.85
CA GLU A 202 -24.61 1.65 23.08
C GLU A 202 -24.27 3.08 23.49
N HIS A 203 -23.87 3.92 22.55
CA HIS A 203 -23.61 5.33 22.83
C HIS A 203 -24.84 6.07 23.31
N GLN A 204 -26.02 5.81 22.71
CA GLN A 204 -27.30 6.38 23.19
C GLN A 204 -27.68 5.90 24.60
N LYS A 205 -27.44 4.62 24.91
CA LYS A 205 -27.65 4.08 26.27
C LYS A 205 -26.76 4.78 27.29
N GLN A 206 -25.47 4.94 26.98
CA GLN A 206 -24.52 5.61 27.85
C GLN A 206 -24.90 7.07 28.11
N LEU A 207 -25.35 7.78 27.06
CA LEU A 207 -25.85 9.15 27.21
C LEU A 207 -27.11 9.23 28.12
N ALA A 208 -28.07 8.31 27.94
CA ALA A 208 -29.26 8.25 28.77
C ALA A 208 -28.96 7.91 30.24
N GLU A 209 -27.96 7.03 30.49
CA GLU A 209 -27.48 6.74 31.85
C GLU A 209 -26.83 7.97 32.51
N LEU A 210 -26.01 8.70 31.77
CA LEU A 210 -25.38 9.94 32.25
C LEU A 210 -26.42 11.03 32.56
N GLU A 211 -27.46 11.19 31.74
CA GLU A 211 -28.56 12.11 31.98
C GLU A 211 -29.37 11.73 33.22
N ASN A 212 -29.58 10.44 33.47
CA ASN A 212 -30.26 9.97 34.68
C ASN A 212 -29.45 10.22 35.95
N LEU A 213 -28.15 9.90 35.92
CA LEU A 213 -27.21 10.21 37.01
C LEU A 213 -27.14 11.71 37.29
N GLY A 214 -27.17 12.55 36.27
CA GLY A 214 -27.23 14.01 36.43
C GLY A 214 -28.48 14.47 37.15
N ARG A 215 -29.66 13.90 36.82
CA ARG A 215 -30.93 14.22 37.51
C ARG A 215 -30.94 13.74 38.97
N GLU A 216 -30.37 12.55 39.24
CA GLU A 216 -30.24 12.06 40.62
C GLU A 216 -29.35 12.96 41.48
N LEU A 217 -28.27 13.48 40.94
CA LEU A 217 -27.38 14.42 41.60
C LEU A 217 -28.08 15.75 41.89
N GLU A 218 -28.85 16.31 40.94
CA GLU A 218 -29.62 17.53 41.13
C GLU A 218 -30.66 17.36 42.26
N ILE A 219 -31.31 16.20 42.36
CA ILE A 219 -32.30 15.93 43.46
C ILE A 219 -31.59 15.87 44.81
N LEU A 220 -30.43 15.21 44.90
CA LEU A 220 -29.65 15.13 46.14
C LEU A 220 -29.11 16.49 46.60
N GLU A 221 -28.75 17.38 45.67
CA GLU A 221 -28.34 18.76 46.00
C GLU A 221 -29.50 19.65 46.49
N MET A 222 -30.74 19.34 46.08
CA MET A 222 -31.94 20.07 46.56
C MET A 222 -32.46 19.61 47.92
N GLU A 223 -32.04 18.44 48.42
CA GLU A 223 -32.44 17.89 49.71
C GLU A 223 -31.45 18.24 50.85
N CYS A 224 -30.33 18.91 50.57
CA CYS A 224 -29.36 19.40 51.53
C CYS A 224 -29.52 20.90 51.82
#